data_0b75ac46fbba0750171e91328df25690
#
_entry.id   0b75ac46fbba0750171e91328df25690
#
_cell.length_a   1.000
_cell.length_b   1.000
_cell.length_c   1.000
_cell.angle_alpha   90.00
_cell.angle_beta   90.00
_cell.angle_gamma   90.00
#
_symmetry.space_group_name_H-M   'P 1'
#
loop_
_entity.id
_entity.type
_entity.pdbx_description
1 polymer ?
#
loop_
_entity_poly.entity_id
_entity_poly.type
_entity_poly.pdbx_seq_one_letter_code
_entity_poly.pdbx_strand_id
1 'polypeptide(L)'
;MLMPSEPDITAVVFCGGFGTRLREVLPDKPKVLAEINGVPFVHYLLRKIEKSGCKKVILCTGYLAEQIESLLGNKFGELSIVYSKESNPMGTGGALRNAEQYITTKYALVMNGDSFVECDFRDYYYWHIKVGAKISMIVKKTLDTSRYGSLSLNEGDRITKFQEKVCSSEIEGKFVNVGVYLMDHRILQKIPQKVPLSLEKEVFPNLLSDGVFGYRIEGYFIDIGTPQSLVEAQEYFR
;
A
#
# COMPACT_ATOMS: atom_id res chain seq x y z
N MET A 1 -30.23 -0.33 -14.54
CA MET A 1 -28.93 -0.78 -14.02
C MET A 1 -28.76 -0.11 -12.66
N LEU A 2 -28.81 -0.84 -11.56
CA LEU A 2 -28.60 -0.24 -10.23
C LEU A 2 -27.20 0.35 -10.18
N MET A 3 -27.10 1.62 -9.78
CA MET A 3 -25.79 2.23 -9.52
C MET A 3 -25.04 1.35 -8.51
N PRO A 4 -23.76 1.03 -8.74
CA PRO A 4 -23.01 0.28 -7.76
C PRO A 4 -23.01 1.07 -6.43
N SER A 5 -23.27 0.36 -5.32
CA SER A 5 -23.20 0.96 -3.97
C SER A 5 -21.83 1.61 -3.76
N GLU A 6 -21.79 2.68 -2.95
CA GLU A 6 -20.50 3.29 -2.59
C GLU A 6 -19.53 2.24 -2.02
N PRO A 7 -18.20 2.38 -2.28
CA PRO A 7 -17.22 1.45 -1.76
C PRO A 7 -17.24 1.36 -0.24
N ASP A 8 -17.44 0.16 0.30
CA ASP A 8 -17.39 -0.13 1.74
C ASP A 8 -15.96 -0.47 2.15
N ILE A 9 -15.09 0.56 2.14
CA ILE A 9 -13.64 0.45 2.38
C ILE A 9 -13.13 1.45 3.41
N THR A 10 -12.23 1.00 4.28
CA THR A 10 -11.34 1.83 5.08
C THR A 10 -9.93 1.73 4.49
N ALA A 11 -9.28 2.87 4.27
CA ALA A 11 -7.88 2.85 3.84
C ALA A 11 -6.93 2.69 5.04
N VAL A 12 -5.81 1.97 4.83
CA VAL A 12 -4.71 1.81 5.80
C VAL A 12 -3.42 2.15 5.09
N VAL A 13 -2.67 3.12 5.58
CA VAL A 13 -1.41 3.59 4.97
C VAL A 13 -0.25 3.38 5.93
N PHE A 14 0.78 2.67 5.50
CA PHE A 14 1.98 2.42 6.30
C PHE A 14 2.92 3.62 6.25
N CYS A 15 3.01 4.36 7.35
CA CYS A 15 3.81 5.58 7.50
C CYS A 15 4.95 5.45 8.54
N GLY A 16 5.09 4.30 9.21
CA GLY A 16 6.00 4.10 10.35
C GLY A 16 7.46 3.76 10.01
N GLY A 17 7.81 3.69 8.72
CA GLY A 17 9.15 3.28 8.29
C GLY A 17 10.25 4.31 8.62
N PHE A 18 11.45 3.82 9.02
CA PHE A 18 12.61 4.67 9.34
C PHE A 18 13.21 5.46 8.17
N GLY A 19 12.87 5.14 6.92
CA GLY A 19 13.37 5.84 5.73
C GLY A 19 14.90 5.87 5.60
N THR A 20 15.62 4.84 6.06
CA THR A 20 17.08 4.84 6.21
C THR A 20 17.85 5.22 4.95
N ARG A 21 17.37 4.83 3.76
CA ARG A 21 17.99 5.17 2.47
C ARG A 21 17.82 6.63 2.06
N LEU A 22 16.85 7.35 2.63
CA LEU A 22 16.62 8.78 2.38
C LEU A 22 17.19 9.68 3.48
N ARG A 23 17.77 9.15 4.55
CA ARG A 23 18.28 9.94 5.68
C ARG A 23 19.32 11.00 5.28
N GLU A 24 20.11 10.74 4.23
CA GLU A 24 21.08 11.71 3.74
C GLU A 24 20.45 12.98 3.17
N VAL A 25 19.26 12.86 2.58
CA VAL A 25 18.52 13.98 1.96
C VAL A 25 17.30 14.43 2.81
N LEU A 26 16.87 13.60 3.78
CA LEU A 26 15.76 13.87 4.68
C LEU A 26 16.10 13.37 6.10
N PRO A 27 17.05 14.02 6.81
CA PRO A 27 17.56 13.47 8.09
C PRO A 27 16.51 13.43 9.20
N ASP A 28 15.66 14.46 9.32
CA ASP A 28 14.74 14.66 10.43
C ASP A 28 13.26 14.75 10.01
N LYS A 29 12.91 14.12 8.90
CA LYS A 29 11.55 14.15 8.35
C LYS A 29 11.06 12.73 8.02
N PRO A 30 9.82 12.37 8.38
CA PRO A 30 9.22 11.13 7.92
C PRO A 30 9.20 11.07 6.39
N LYS A 31 9.53 9.91 5.82
CA LYS A 31 9.58 9.71 4.37
C LYS A 31 8.29 10.14 3.65
N VAL A 32 7.14 9.86 4.24
CA VAL A 32 5.83 10.21 3.70
C VAL A 32 5.57 11.71 3.63
N LEU A 33 6.35 12.51 4.39
CA LEU A 33 6.31 13.97 4.36
C LEU A 33 7.38 14.59 3.44
N ALA A 34 8.15 13.78 2.68
CA ALA A 34 9.03 14.29 1.64
C ALA A 34 8.22 15.17 0.66
N GLU A 35 8.73 16.34 0.36
CA GLU A 35 8.04 17.27 -0.53
C GLU A 35 8.32 16.93 -1.99
N ILE A 36 7.24 16.81 -2.75
CA ILE A 36 7.26 16.71 -4.21
C ILE A 36 6.64 17.99 -4.74
N ASN A 37 7.46 18.84 -5.37
CA ASN A 37 7.05 20.16 -5.86
C ASN A 37 6.33 21.02 -4.79
N GLY A 38 6.86 21.02 -3.56
CA GLY A 38 6.31 21.77 -2.42
C GLY A 38 5.08 21.16 -1.76
N VAL A 39 4.65 19.94 -2.17
CA VAL A 39 3.52 19.23 -1.59
C VAL A 39 4.01 17.96 -0.90
N PRO A 40 3.68 17.70 0.39
CA PRO A 40 4.01 16.45 1.06
C PRO A 40 3.49 15.23 0.29
N PHE A 41 4.33 14.22 0.10
CA PHE A 41 3.99 13.04 -0.71
C PHE A 41 2.71 12.34 -0.25
N VAL A 42 2.47 12.26 1.04
CA VAL A 42 1.25 11.69 1.61
C VAL A 42 -0.03 12.37 1.09
N HIS A 43 0.01 13.65 0.73
CA HIS A 43 -1.16 14.35 0.18
C HIS A 43 -1.58 13.78 -1.18
N TYR A 44 -0.62 13.33 -2.02
CA TYR A 44 -0.96 12.67 -3.28
C TYR A 44 -1.70 11.35 -3.04
N LEU A 45 -1.30 10.60 -2.01
CA LEU A 45 -1.97 9.35 -1.62
C LEU A 45 -3.36 9.63 -1.05
N LEU A 46 -3.48 10.58 -0.13
CA LEU A 46 -4.76 10.95 0.49
C LEU A 46 -5.78 11.43 -0.54
N ARG A 47 -5.36 12.23 -1.54
CA ARG A 47 -6.24 12.65 -2.65
C ARG A 47 -6.77 11.46 -3.46
N LYS A 48 -5.92 10.44 -3.71
CA LYS A 48 -6.35 9.21 -4.41
C LYS A 48 -7.33 8.39 -3.57
N ILE A 49 -7.05 8.25 -2.27
CA ILE A 49 -7.92 7.56 -1.33
C ILE A 49 -9.29 8.27 -1.26
N GLU A 50 -9.32 9.59 -1.16
CA GLU A 50 -10.55 10.37 -1.14
C GLU A 50 -11.37 10.18 -2.43
N LYS A 51 -10.72 10.25 -3.60
CA LYS A 51 -11.35 10.02 -4.92
C LYS A 51 -11.95 8.63 -5.06
N SER A 52 -11.44 7.63 -4.34
CA SER A 52 -11.99 6.27 -4.37
C SER A 52 -13.36 6.14 -3.70
N GLY A 53 -13.80 7.16 -2.97
CA GLY A 53 -15.03 7.14 -2.16
C GLY A 53 -14.81 6.69 -0.71
N CYS A 54 -13.57 6.40 -0.29
CA CYS A 54 -13.23 6.19 1.11
C CYS A 54 -13.63 7.39 1.96
N LYS A 55 -14.13 7.11 3.18
CA LYS A 55 -14.47 8.14 4.18
C LYS A 55 -13.50 8.15 5.36
N LYS A 56 -12.70 7.10 5.52
CA LYS A 56 -11.77 6.94 6.63
C LYS A 56 -10.43 6.42 6.14
N VAL A 57 -9.35 7.00 6.64
CA VAL A 57 -7.99 6.50 6.49
C VAL A 57 -7.34 6.30 7.85
N ILE A 58 -6.66 5.18 8.02
CA ILE A 58 -5.84 4.86 9.18
C ILE A 58 -4.38 5.01 8.76
N LEU A 59 -3.65 5.91 9.42
CA LEU A 59 -2.22 6.07 9.21
C LEU A 59 -1.48 5.27 10.29
N CYS A 60 -0.78 4.20 9.89
CA CYS A 60 0.10 3.44 10.76
C CYS A 60 1.40 4.22 10.93
N THR A 61 1.59 4.87 12.08
CA THR A 61 2.70 5.76 12.36
C THR A 61 3.64 5.15 13.41
N GLY A 62 4.90 5.52 13.37
CA GLY A 62 5.93 5.07 14.32
C GLY A 62 7.01 6.13 14.47
N TYR A 63 8.11 6.01 13.73
CA TYR A 63 9.19 7.00 13.77
C TYR A 63 8.70 8.40 13.35
N LEU A 64 8.94 9.40 14.20
CA LEU A 64 8.52 10.81 14.01
C LEU A 64 7.00 10.98 13.79
N ALA A 65 6.18 10.16 14.46
CA ALA A 65 4.72 10.18 14.34
C ALA A 65 4.11 11.57 14.58
N GLU A 66 4.64 12.31 15.55
CA GLU A 66 4.15 13.65 15.92
C GLU A 66 4.23 14.64 14.76
N GLN A 67 5.21 14.53 13.88
CA GLN A 67 5.32 15.39 12.70
C GLN A 67 4.20 15.11 11.70
N ILE A 68 3.83 13.83 11.51
CA ILE A 68 2.74 13.43 10.62
C ILE A 68 1.41 13.93 11.20
N GLU A 69 1.19 13.73 12.49
CA GLU A 69 -0.04 14.15 13.17
C GLU A 69 -0.21 15.66 13.21
N SER A 70 0.87 16.40 13.50
CA SER A 70 0.86 17.87 13.51
C SER A 70 0.55 18.46 12.15
N LEU A 71 1.05 17.83 11.05
CA LEU A 71 0.82 18.32 9.70
C LEU A 71 -0.58 18.01 9.19
N LEU A 72 -1.08 16.77 9.43
CA LEU A 72 -2.31 16.29 8.80
C LEU A 72 -3.55 16.47 9.67
N GLY A 73 -3.39 16.60 11.00
CA GLY A 73 -4.53 16.67 11.92
C GLY A 73 -5.42 15.41 11.84
N ASN A 74 -6.71 15.60 12.00
CA ASN A 74 -7.69 14.50 12.02
C ASN A 74 -8.60 14.45 10.79
N LYS A 75 -8.35 15.29 9.78
CA LYS A 75 -9.17 15.38 8.56
C LYS A 75 -8.33 15.82 7.35
N PHE A 76 -8.62 15.25 6.19
CA PHE A 76 -8.10 15.67 4.90
C PHE A 76 -9.23 15.66 3.87
N GLY A 77 -9.66 16.85 3.42
CA GLY A 77 -10.90 16.95 2.63
C GLY A 77 -12.08 16.32 3.36
N GLU A 78 -12.69 15.30 2.75
CA GLU A 78 -13.79 14.53 3.37
C GLU A 78 -13.30 13.26 4.12
N LEU A 79 -11.99 12.96 4.09
CA LEU A 79 -11.42 11.83 4.80
C LEU A 79 -11.27 12.15 6.30
N SER A 80 -11.80 11.28 7.15
CA SER A 80 -11.46 11.21 8.58
C SER A 80 -10.12 10.46 8.73
N ILE A 81 -9.18 11.05 9.45
CA ILE A 81 -7.85 10.46 9.72
C ILE A 81 -7.82 9.88 11.12
N VAL A 82 -7.40 8.63 11.24
CA VAL A 82 -7.14 7.93 12.50
C VAL A 82 -5.69 7.50 12.53
N TYR A 83 -5.02 7.57 13.67
CA TYR A 83 -3.63 7.16 13.83
C TYR A 83 -3.53 5.85 14.59
N SER A 84 -2.86 4.85 13.99
CA SER A 84 -2.48 3.60 14.63
C SER A 84 -0.99 3.67 14.94
N LYS A 85 -0.65 4.03 16.19
CA LYS A 85 0.74 4.26 16.60
C LYS A 85 1.46 2.96 16.95
N GLU A 86 2.70 2.85 16.50
CA GLU A 86 3.63 1.78 16.83
C GLU A 86 4.68 2.31 17.81
N SER A 87 4.78 1.70 19.00
CA SER A 87 5.86 2.02 19.95
C SER A 87 7.20 1.37 19.57
N ASN A 88 7.15 0.26 18.82
CA ASN A 88 8.29 -0.45 18.26
C ASN A 88 7.96 -0.89 16.84
N PRO A 89 8.97 -1.10 15.96
CA PRO A 89 8.73 -1.56 14.59
C PRO A 89 7.99 -2.90 14.56
N MET A 90 6.78 -2.89 14.02
CA MET A 90 5.90 -4.07 13.98
C MET A 90 5.97 -4.82 12.64
N GLY A 91 6.57 -4.23 11.61
CA GLY A 91 6.49 -4.72 10.22
C GLY A 91 5.10 -4.48 9.62
N THR A 92 4.96 -4.66 8.30
CA THR A 92 3.70 -4.35 7.58
C THR A 92 2.52 -5.19 8.07
N GLY A 93 2.73 -6.46 8.39
CA GLY A 93 1.70 -7.35 8.94
C GLY A 93 1.30 -6.99 10.37
N GLY A 94 2.28 -6.67 11.22
CA GLY A 94 2.02 -6.24 12.60
C GLY A 94 1.32 -4.89 12.67
N ALA A 95 1.74 -3.93 11.84
CA ALA A 95 1.11 -2.61 11.70
C ALA A 95 -0.37 -2.74 11.28
N LEU A 96 -0.66 -3.61 10.30
CA LEU A 96 -2.04 -3.87 9.86
C LEU A 96 -2.87 -4.51 10.99
N ARG A 97 -2.31 -5.47 11.72
CA ARG A 97 -3.01 -6.07 12.88
C ARG A 97 -3.30 -5.04 13.97
N ASN A 98 -2.36 -4.13 14.27
CA ASN A 98 -2.58 -3.06 15.23
C ASN A 98 -3.69 -2.09 14.76
N ALA A 99 -3.76 -1.83 13.45
CA ALA A 99 -4.77 -0.95 12.85
C ALA A 99 -6.17 -1.60 12.74
N GLU A 100 -6.28 -2.93 12.82
CA GLU A 100 -7.54 -3.68 12.59
C GLU A 100 -8.69 -3.17 13.45
N GLN A 101 -8.45 -2.83 14.72
CA GLN A 101 -9.46 -2.31 15.64
C GLN A 101 -10.19 -1.04 15.15
N TYR A 102 -9.59 -0.31 14.22
CA TYR A 102 -10.16 0.92 13.64
C TYR A 102 -10.87 0.66 12.29
N ILE A 103 -10.76 -0.56 11.71
CA ILE A 103 -11.38 -0.93 10.45
C ILE A 103 -12.81 -1.38 10.73
N THR A 104 -13.79 -0.60 10.27
CA THR A 104 -15.23 -0.86 10.51
C THR A 104 -15.97 -1.27 9.25
N THR A 105 -15.29 -1.31 8.10
CA THR A 105 -15.83 -1.63 6.78
C THR A 105 -15.54 -3.08 6.40
N LYS A 106 -16.24 -3.57 5.39
CA LYS A 106 -16.06 -4.93 4.88
C LYS A 106 -14.68 -5.17 4.29
N TYR A 107 -14.09 -4.14 3.68
CA TYR A 107 -12.78 -4.24 3.04
C TYR A 107 -11.80 -3.20 3.59
N ALA A 108 -10.52 -3.55 3.57
CA ALA A 108 -9.40 -2.67 3.85
C ALA A 108 -8.60 -2.43 2.57
N LEU A 109 -8.44 -1.16 2.16
CA LEU A 109 -7.48 -0.73 1.13
C LEU A 109 -6.16 -0.41 1.82
N VAL A 110 -5.23 -1.35 1.78
CA VAL A 110 -3.94 -1.27 2.48
C VAL A 110 -2.86 -0.83 1.50
N MET A 111 -2.01 0.12 1.88
CA MET A 111 -0.98 0.61 0.98
C MET A 111 0.28 1.11 1.69
N ASN A 112 1.40 1.02 0.99
CA ASN A 112 2.64 1.63 1.40
C ASN A 112 2.54 3.17 1.31
N GLY A 113 2.96 3.87 2.36
CA GLY A 113 2.93 5.33 2.41
C GLY A 113 4.02 6.03 1.58
N ASP A 114 4.92 5.26 0.99
CA ASP A 114 6.03 5.74 0.16
C ASP A 114 5.89 5.39 -1.32
N SER A 115 4.77 4.80 -1.71
CA SER A 115 4.52 4.32 -3.07
C SER A 115 3.31 5.01 -3.69
N PHE A 116 3.48 5.53 -4.91
CA PHE A 116 2.39 6.08 -5.70
C PHE A 116 2.14 5.20 -6.92
N VAL A 117 0.87 4.98 -7.24
CA VAL A 117 0.43 4.22 -8.41
C VAL A 117 -0.67 4.96 -9.15
N GLU A 118 -0.53 5.07 -10.46
CA GLU A 118 -1.56 5.63 -11.34
C GLU A 118 -2.60 4.55 -11.64
N CYS A 119 -3.62 4.50 -10.79
CA CYS A 119 -4.71 3.54 -10.84
C CYS A 119 -5.95 4.19 -10.23
N ASP A 120 -7.12 3.97 -10.78
CA ASP A 120 -8.38 4.32 -10.12
C ASP A 120 -8.70 3.23 -9.06
N PHE A 121 -8.72 3.63 -7.78
CA PHE A 121 -8.99 2.68 -6.69
C PHE A 121 -10.47 2.28 -6.60
N ARG A 122 -11.38 3.06 -7.22
CA ARG A 122 -12.78 2.68 -7.33
C ARG A 122 -12.95 1.55 -8.34
N ASP A 123 -12.30 1.64 -9.51
CA ASP A 123 -12.29 0.58 -10.51
C ASP A 123 -11.63 -0.70 -9.96
N TYR A 124 -10.51 -0.54 -9.24
CA TYR A 124 -9.85 -1.64 -8.55
C TYR A 124 -10.77 -2.32 -7.52
N TYR A 125 -11.52 -1.55 -6.73
CA TYR A 125 -12.51 -2.07 -5.79
C TYR A 125 -13.58 -2.90 -6.49
N TYR A 126 -14.20 -2.38 -7.56
CA TYR A 126 -15.25 -3.12 -8.27
C TYR A 126 -14.73 -4.36 -8.98
N TRP A 127 -13.50 -4.30 -9.51
CA TRP A 127 -12.87 -5.49 -10.06
C TRP A 127 -12.64 -6.55 -8.98
N HIS A 128 -12.13 -6.19 -7.81
CA HIS A 128 -11.94 -7.09 -6.67
C HIS A 128 -13.22 -7.82 -6.29
N ILE A 129 -14.34 -7.08 -6.21
CA ILE A 129 -15.65 -7.67 -5.93
C ILE A 129 -16.08 -8.62 -7.06
N LYS A 130 -15.92 -8.20 -8.32
CA LYS A 130 -16.33 -8.95 -9.51
C LYS A 130 -15.61 -10.30 -9.61
N VAL A 131 -14.32 -10.36 -9.30
CA VAL A 131 -13.56 -11.62 -9.33
C VAL A 131 -13.75 -12.46 -8.07
N GLY A 132 -14.49 -11.97 -7.08
CA GLY A 132 -14.74 -12.67 -5.81
C GLY A 132 -13.47 -12.86 -4.97
N ALA A 133 -12.49 -11.98 -5.11
CA ALA A 133 -11.25 -12.07 -4.38
C ALA A 133 -11.46 -11.83 -2.88
N LYS A 134 -10.75 -12.58 -2.03
CA LYS A 134 -10.60 -12.26 -0.60
C LYS A 134 -9.41 -11.34 -0.37
N ILE A 135 -8.38 -11.51 -1.19
CA ILE A 135 -7.20 -10.66 -1.23
C ILE A 135 -6.89 -10.37 -2.69
N SER A 136 -6.62 -9.12 -3.01
CA SER A 136 -6.00 -8.77 -4.27
C SER A 136 -4.89 -7.75 -4.04
N MET A 137 -3.99 -7.66 -5.00
CA MET A 137 -2.92 -6.65 -5.01
C MET A 137 -2.77 -6.04 -6.39
N ILE A 138 -2.42 -4.78 -6.44
CA ILE A 138 -2.08 -4.12 -7.69
C ILE A 138 -0.69 -4.60 -8.11
N VAL A 139 -0.58 -4.99 -9.38
CA VAL A 139 0.64 -5.52 -9.98
C VAL A 139 0.96 -4.81 -11.28
N LYS A 140 2.24 -4.56 -11.54
CA LYS A 140 2.72 -3.94 -12.77
C LYS A 140 3.73 -4.85 -13.45
N LYS A 141 3.62 -5.02 -14.77
CA LYS A 141 4.64 -5.72 -15.56
C LYS A 141 5.89 -4.85 -15.67
N THR A 142 7.06 -5.42 -15.39
CA THR A 142 8.35 -4.74 -15.52
C THR A 142 9.45 -5.71 -15.90
N LEU A 143 10.47 -5.19 -16.57
CA LEU A 143 11.70 -5.92 -16.85
C LEU A 143 12.68 -5.89 -15.68
N ASP A 144 12.59 -4.86 -14.82
CA ASP A 144 13.43 -4.73 -13.62
C ASP A 144 12.64 -5.08 -12.36
N THR A 145 12.94 -6.23 -11.78
CA THR A 145 12.35 -6.73 -10.53
C THR A 145 13.29 -6.57 -9.34
N SER A 146 14.49 -6.03 -9.52
CA SER A 146 15.55 -6.00 -8.51
C SER A 146 15.16 -5.25 -7.23
N ARG A 147 14.27 -4.25 -7.34
CA ARG A 147 13.84 -3.39 -6.23
C ARG A 147 12.55 -3.86 -5.54
N TYR A 148 11.78 -4.73 -6.17
CA TYR A 148 10.42 -5.07 -5.76
C TYR A 148 10.23 -6.58 -5.61
N GLY A 149 9.18 -6.99 -4.88
CA GLY A 149 8.75 -8.38 -4.86
C GLY A 149 8.20 -8.80 -6.23
N SER A 150 8.66 -9.92 -6.76
CA SER A 150 8.22 -10.46 -8.04
C SER A 150 7.08 -11.45 -7.89
N LEU A 151 6.19 -11.46 -8.88
CA LEU A 151 4.96 -12.23 -8.88
C LEU A 151 4.80 -12.99 -10.20
N SER A 152 4.21 -14.20 -10.12
CA SER A 152 3.71 -14.92 -11.30
C SER A 152 2.20 -15.03 -11.19
N LEU A 153 1.50 -14.76 -12.30
CA LEU A 153 0.05 -14.86 -12.42
C LEU A 153 -0.31 -15.93 -13.45
N ASN A 154 -1.42 -16.64 -13.20
CA ASN A 154 -2.03 -17.47 -14.24
C ASN A 154 -2.96 -16.63 -15.16
N GLU A 155 -3.60 -17.27 -16.15
CA GLU A 155 -4.53 -16.62 -17.10
C GLU A 155 -5.74 -15.96 -16.43
N GLY A 156 -6.15 -16.44 -15.25
CA GLY A 156 -7.26 -15.89 -14.45
C GLY A 156 -6.81 -14.84 -13.43
N ASP A 157 -5.64 -14.23 -13.60
CA ASP A 157 -5.06 -13.22 -12.71
C ASP A 157 -4.80 -13.70 -11.27
N ARG A 158 -4.88 -15.01 -11.00
CA ARG A 158 -4.53 -15.55 -9.71
C ARG A 158 -3.02 -15.61 -9.55
N ILE A 159 -2.52 -15.11 -8.41
CA ILE A 159 -1.09 -15.16 -8.09
C ILE A 159 -0.73 -16.60 -7.73
N THR A 160 0.21 -17.16 -8.46
CA THR A 160 0.71 -18.54 -8.29
C THR A 160 2.03 -18.60 -7.55
N LYS A 161 2.82 -17.51 -7.61
CA LYS A 161 4.11 -17.39 -6.94
C LYS A 161 4.34 -15.97 -6.46
N PHE A 162 4.84 -15.84 -5.24
CA PHE A 162 5.26 -14.58 -4.65
C PHE A 162 6.70 -14.74 -4.15
N GLN A 163 7.60 -13.88 -4.60
CA GLN A 163 9.00 -13.88 -4.20
C GLN A 163 9.45 -12.46 -3.87
N GLU A 164 9.69 -12.19 -2.60
CA GLU A 164 10.21 -10.89 -2.17
C GLU A 164 11.70 -10.78 -2.51
N LYS A 165 12.06 -9.78 -3.34
CA LYS A 165 13.44 -9.35 -3.67
C LYS A 165 14.44 -10.50 -3.92
N VAL A 166 14.29 -11.21 -5.02
CA VAL A 166 15.27 -12.19 -5.46
C VAL A 166 16.04 -11.62 -6.66
N CYS A 167 17.34 -11.41 -6.48
CA CYS A 167 18.27 -11.14 -7.59
C CYS A 167 18.47 -12.43 -8.39
N SER A 168 17.60 -12.74 -9.33
CA SER A 168 17.83 -13.83 -10.28
C SER A 168 17.51 -13.38 -11.69
N SER A 169 18.46 -13.66 -12.59
CA SER A 169 18.45 -13.32 -14.01
C SER A 169 17.47 -14.13 -14.87
N GLU A 170 16.63 -15.00 -14.27
CA GLU A 170 15.80 -15.97 -15.02
C GLU A 170 14.32 -15.56 -15.10
N ILE A 171 14.00 -14.24 -15.22
CA ILE A 171 12.62 -13.83 -15.02
C ILE A 171 12.10 -13.02 -16.22
N GLU A 172 11.78 -13.69 -17.34
CA GLU A 172 10.96 -13.09 -18.39
C GLU A 172 9.51 -12.92 -17.94
N GLY A 173 8.95 -11.72 -18.16
CA GLY A 173 7.51 -11.42 -18.07
C GLY A 173 6.90 -11.37 -16.68
N LYS A 174 7.67 -11.10 -15.64
CA LYS A 174 7.15 -11.02 -14.25
C LYS A 174 6.48 -9.71 -13.93
N PHE A 175 5.54 -9.81 -13.01
CA PHE A 175 4.89 -8.67 -12.38
C PHE A 175 5.62 -8.31 -11.09
N VAL A 176 5.55 -7.03 -10.72
CA VAL A 176 6.02 -6.56 -9.42
C VAL A 176 4.83 -6.14 -8.55
N ASN A 177 4.99 -6.33 -7.25
CA ASN A 177 4.10 -5.82 -6.23
C ASN A 177 4.31 -4.31 -6.07
N VAL A 178 3.26 -3.51 -6.28
CA VAL A 178 3.34 -2.04 -6.14
C VAL A 178 3.00 -1.55 -4.73
N GLY A 179 2.74 -2.47 -3.79
CA GLY A 179 2.47 -2.12 -2.38
C GLY A 179 1.06 -1.60 -2.13
N VAL A 180 0.08 -1.99 -2.94
CA VAL A 180 -1.35 -1.66 -2.73
C VAL A 180 -2.18 -2.93 -2.76
N TYR A 181 -2.97 -3.13 -1.71
CA TYR A 181 -3.75 -4.35 -1.47
C TYR A 181 -5.19 -4.03 -1.13
N LEU A 182 -6.12 -4.87 -1.56
CA LEU A 182 -7.50 -4.86 -1.10
C LEU A 182 -7.82 -6.19 -0.42
N MET A 183 -8.29 -6.14 0.81
CA MET A 183 -8.44 -7.31 1.67
C MET A 183 -9.83 -7.33 2.31
N ASP A 184 -10.52 -8.47 2.24
CA ASP A 184 -11.72 -8.70 3.05
C ASP A 184 -11.33 -8.68 4.54
N HIS A 185 -12.10 -7.95 5.37
CA HIS A 185 -11.82 -7.81 6.81
C HIS A 185 -11.63 -9.16 7.52
N ARG A 186 -12.35 -10.19 7.11
CA ARG A 186 -12.22 -11.56 7.66
C ARG A 186 -10.84 -12.18 7.46
N ILE A 187 -10.09 -11.72 6.46
CA ILE A 187 -8.72 -12.18 6.22
C ILE A 187 -7.75 -11.58 7.23
N LEU A 188 -8.01 -10.38 7.74
CA LEU A 188 -7.15 -9.74 8.74
C LEU A 188 -7.05 -10.61 10.01
N GLN A 189 -8.10 -11.33 10.36
CA GLN A 189 -8.12 -12.26 11.50
C GLN A 189 -7.17 -13.46 11.32
N LYS A 190 -6.82 -13.81 10.07
CA LYS A 190 -5.85 -14.86 9.76
C LYS A 190 -4.39 -14.40 9.86
N ILE A 191 -4.15 -13.09 9.94
CA ILE A 191 -2.80 -12.55 10.10
C ILE A 191 -2.31 -12.89 11.51
N PRO A 192 -1.15 -13.56 11.67
CA PRO A 192 -0.63 -13.90 12.99
C PRO A 192 -0.43 -12.68 13.89
N GLN A 193 -0.59 -12.85 15.21
CA GLN A 193 -0.33 -11.80 16.20
C GLN A 193 1.17 -11.68 16.56
N LYS A 194 2.03 -12.23 15.72
CA LYS A 194 3.48 -12.15 15.85
C LYS A 194 3.98 -10.77 15.41
N VAL A 195 4.93 -10.20 16.13
CA VAL A 195 5.63 -8.95 15.74
C VAL A 195 7.14 -9.12 15.96
N PRO A 196 8.00 -8.62 15.07
CA PRO A 196 7.63 -8.01 13.79
C PRO A 196 7.11 -9.06 12.77
N LEU A 197 6.19 -8.66 11.90
CA LEU A 197 5.60 -9.51 10.86
C LEU A 197 5.54 -8.76 9.52
N SER A 198 5.98 -9.37 8.43
CA SER A 198 5.87 -8.82 7.08
C SER A 198 4.70 -9.43 6.31
N LEU A 199 3.83 -8.60 5.72
CA LEU A 199 2.79 -9.06 4.80
C LEU A 199 3.40 -9.79 3.60
N GLU A 200 4.45 -9.24 3.04
CA GLU A 200 5.05 -9.66 1.77
C GLU A 200 5.88 -10.95 1.92
N LYS A 201 6.60 -11.07 3.03
CA LYS A 201 7.52 -12.20 3.27
C LYS A 201 6.85 -13.38 3.97
N GLU A 202 5.89 -13.10 4.85
CA GLU A 202 5.37 -14.12 5.76
C GLU A 202 3.87 -14.35 5.59
N VAL A 203 3.07 -13.33 5.27
CA VAL A 203 1.61 -13.49 5.21
C VAL A 203 1.14 -13.89 3.82
N PHE A 204 1.43 -13.11 2.78
CA PHE A 204 0.94 -13.38 1.44
C PHE A 204 1.38 -14.74 0.87
N PRO A 205 2.64 -15.19 1.02
CA PRO A 205 3.03 -16.51 0.55
C PRO A 205 2.20 -17.64 1.14
N ASN A 206 1.81 -17.52 2.43
CA ASN A 206 1.00 -18.51 3.12
C ASN A 206 -0.51 -18.43 2.77
N LEU A 207 -0.98 -17.35 2.17
CA LEU A 207 -2.37 -17.14 1.77
C LEU A 207 -2.62 -17.37 0.27
N LEU A 208 -1.61 -17.76 -0.52
CA LEU A 208 -1.77 -18.03 -1.96
C LEU A 208 -2.82 -19.10 -2.24
N SER A 209 -2.91 -20.14 -1.40
CA SER A 209 -3.93 -21.19 -1.51
C SER A 209 -5.36 -20.68 -1.29
N ASP A 210 -5.53 -19.62 -0.49
CA ASP A 210 -6.84 -18.99 -0.23
C ASP A 210 -7.34 -18.14 -1.41
N GLY A 211 -6.51 -17.93 -2.44
CA GLY A 211 -6.82 -17.16 -3.65
C GLY A 211 -6.45 -15.69 -3.50
N VAL A 212 -5.20 -15.37 -3.85
CA VAL A 212 -4.71 -14.00 -3.99
C VAL A 212 -4.71 -13.65 -5.47
N PHE A 213 -5.23 -12.47 -5.85
CA PHE A 213 -5.38 -12.05 -7.23
C PHE A 213 -4.55 -10.79 -7.52
N GLY A 214 -4.05 -10.66 -8.74
CA GLY A 214 -3.28 -9.52 -9.21
C GLY A 214 -4.10 -8.63 -10.15
N TYR A 215 -4.38 -7.39 -9.75
CA TYR A 215 -4.96 -6.38 -10.64
C TYR A 215 -3.86 -5.74 -11.47
N ARG A 216 -3.85 -6.01 -12.77
CA ARG A 216 -2.79 -5.52 -13.68
C ARG A 216 -3.00 -4.07 -14.04
N ILE A 217 -1.95 -3.27 -13.96
CA ILE A 217 -1.95 -1.88 -14.41
C ILE A 217 -0.83 -1.63 -15.43
N GLU A 218 -1.08 -0.66 -16.32
CA GLU A 218 -0.09 -0.10 -17.24
C GLU A 218 0.40 1.29 -16.76
N GLY A 219 -0.36 1.94 -15.88
CA GLY A 219 -0.11 3.28 -15.37
C GLY A 219 1.24 3.44 -14.65
N TYR A 220 1.59 4.69 -14.34
CA TYR A 220 2.82 5.01 -13.64
C TYR A 220 2.86 4.43 -12.22
N PHE A 221 4.04 4.00 -11.80
CA PHE A 221 4.32 3.53 -10.45
C PHE A 221 5.70 4.01 -10.02
N ILE A 222 5.79 4.54 -8.80
CA ILE A 222 7.04 4.93 -8.18
C ILE A 222 7.00 4.72 -6.66
N ASP A 223 8.10 4.25 -6.08
CA ASP A 223 8.38 4.35 -4.65
C ASP A 223 9.44 5.44 -4.43
N ILE A 224 9.19 6.38 -3.53
CA ILE A 224 10.12 7.45 -3.19
C ILE A 224 11.21 6.99 -2.20
N GLY A 225 11.62 5.71 -2.25
CA GLY A 225 12.54 5.08 -1.29
C GLY A 225 14.00 5.45 -1.43
N THR A 226 14.40 6.12 -2.49
CA THR A 226 15.78 6.52 -2.77
C THR A 226 15.86 7.98 -3.21
N PRO A 227 17.02 8.65 -3.06
CA PRO A 227 17.21 10.02 -3.59
C PRO A 227 16.86 10.14 -5.07
N GLN A 228 17.27 9.15 -5.89
CA GLN A 228 16.98 9.13 -7.32
C GLN A 228 15.46 9.08 -7.59
N SER A 229 14.74 8.15 -6.95
CA SER A 229 13.28 8.05 -7.14
C SER A 229 12.51 9.26 -6.60
N LEU A 230 13.08 9.99 -5.63
CA LEU A 230 12.52 11.26 -5.18
C LEU A 230 12.60 12.33 -6.30
N VAL A 231 13.71 12.38 -7.03
CA VAL A 231 13.88 13.28 -8.20
C VAL A 231 12.92 12.89 -9.32
N GLU A 232 12.83 11.60 -9.65
CA GLU A 232 11.89 11.08 -10.66
C GLU A 232 10.43 11.43 -10.32
N ALA A 233 10.05 11.35 -9.03
CA ALA A 233 8.73 11.78 -8.57
C ALA A 233 8.50 13.27 -8.81
N GLN A 234 9.49 14.13 -8.55
CA GLN A 234 9.38 15.57 -8.82
C GLN A 234 9.13 15.89 -10.30
N GLU A 235 9.72 15.10 -11.21
CA GLU A 235 9.50 15.26 -12.65
C GLU A 235 8.10 14.81 -13.06
N TYR A 236 7.63 13.68 -12.53
CA TYR A 236 6.31 13.14 -12.85
C TYR A 236 5.15 14.04 -12.38
N PHE A 237 5.26 14.65 -11.21
CA PHE A 237 4.20 15.47 -10.61
C PHE A 237 4.26 16.97 -11.02
N ARG A 238 5.10 17.35 -11.98
CA ARG A 238 5.09 18.70 -12.59
C ARG A 238 3.86 18.88 -13.47
#